data_bbd3574bad91b618441e213ddfb7a270
#
_entry.id   bbd3574bad91b618441e213ddfb7a270
#
_cell.length_a   1.000
_cell.length_b   1.000
_cell.length_c   1.000
_cell.angle_alpha   90.00
_cell.angle_beta   90.00
_cell.angle_gamma   90.00
#
_symmetry.space_group_name_H-M   'P 1'
#
loop_
_entity.id
_entity.type
_entity.pdbx_description
1 polymer ?
#
loop_
_entity_poly.entity_id
_entity_poly.type
_entity_poly.pdbx_seq_one_letter_code
_entity_poly.pdbx_strand_id
1 'polypeptide(L)'
;MVVNDSVISILSEYPEVKHVQRYSTKPGMVKTAEDFQGMVLKGIGPEFDPAFFREHLVEGELPQFSDTASSNRVVISKALATKLRLKLGDKIDTYYIQDDIRARRLQIVGIYQTNFSEYDNLFLLTDLYLVNRLNNWEPGQVSGAELQVRDYDRLEEITYQIAADLDGMEDRYGEDYC
;
A
#
# COMPACT_ATOMS: atom_id res chain seq x y z
N MET A 1 -11.47 2.23 -7.91
CA MET A 1 -11.19 3.10 -9.09
C MET A 1 -10.16 2.45 -10.00
N VAL A 2 -10.06 2.89 -11.25
CA VAL A 2 -9.01 2.47 -12.19
C VAL A 2 -8.02 3.61 -12.37
N VAL A 3 -6.82 3.47 -11.85
CA VAL A 3 -5.71 4.40 -12.11
C VAL A 3 -4.84 3.80 -13.21
N ASN A 4 -5.16 4.13 -14.44
CA ASN A 4 -4.41 3.69 -15.62
C ASN A 4 -3.22 4.63 -15.91
N ASP A 5 -2.45 4.27 -16.93
CA ASP A 5 -1.26 5.05 -17.30
C ASP A 5 -1.60 6.48 -17.75
N SER A 6 -2.82 6.72 -18.27
CA SER A 6 -3.26 8.06 -18.66
C SER A 6 -3.45 8.96 -17.44
N VAL A 7 -4.06 8.45 -16.35
CA VAL A 7 -4.23 9.19 -15.09
C VAL A 7 -2.87 9.45 -14.45
N ILE A 8 -1.97 8.46 -14.44
CA ILE A 8 -0.59 8.63 -13.96
C ILE A 8 0.13 9.73 -14.75
N SER A 9 -0.05 9.74 -16.08
CA SER A 9 0.55 10.78 -16.94
C SER A 9 0.02 12.17 -16.60
N ILE A 10 -1.30 12.33 -16.48
CA ILE A 10 -1.94 13.61 -16.11
C ILE A 10 -1.39 14.10 -14.75
N LEU A 11 -1.37 13.22 -13.74
CA LEU A 11 -0.87 13.58 -12.41
C LEU A 11 0.64 13.90 -12.40
N SER A 12 1.40 13.29 -13.30
CA SER A 12 2.85 13.52 -13.43
C SER A 12 3.19 14.81 -14.20
N GLU A 13 2.23 15.41 -14.93
CA GLU A 13 2.43 16.67 -15.65
C GLU A 13 2.44 17.89 -14.73
N TYR A 14 1.93 17.77 -13.48
CA TYR A 14 2.00 18.84 -12.51
C TYR A 14 3.45 19.09 -12.07
N PRO A 15 3.99 20.32 -12.24
CA PRO A 15 5.38 20.62 -11.89
C PRO A 15 5.68 20.40 -10.40
N GLU A 16 4.66 20.52 -9.56
CA GLU A 16 4.74 20.34 -8.11
C GLU A 16 4.80 18.87 -7.71
N VAL A 17 4.32 17.95 -8.56
CA VAL A 17 4.34 16.53 -8.30
C VAL A 17 5.74 15.99 -8.62
N LYS A 18 6.33 15.33 -7.62
CA LYS A 18 7.64 14.69 -7.74
C LYS A 18 7.51 13.24 -8.21
N HIS A 19 6.50 12.53 -7.70
CA HIS A 19 6.30 11.12 -7.96
C HIS A 19 4.84 10.74 -7.76
N VAL A 20 4.37 9.77 -8.56
CA VAL A 20 3.02 9.18 -8.48
C VAL A 20 3.18 7.68 -8.36
N GLN A 21 2.48 7.07 -7.40
CA GLN A 21 2.50 5.62 -7.23
C GLN A 21 1.10 5.09 -6.87
N ARG A 22 0.74 3.96 -7.47
CA ARG A 22 -0.54 3.28 -7.18
C ARG A 22 -0.42 2.47 -5.89
N TYR A 23 -1.54 2.37 -5.18
CA TYR A 23 -1.64 1.48 -4.03
C TYR A 23 -3.00 0.81 -3.96
N SER A 24 -3.04 -0.32 -3.29
CA SER A 24 -4.28 -1.00 -2.92
C SER A 24 -4.26 -1.38 -1.46
N THR A 25 -5.42 -1.37 -0.84
CA THR A 25 -5.56 -1.77 0.57
C THR A 25 -6.54 -2.93 0.72
N LYS A 26 -6.29 -3.77 1.72
CA LYS A 26 -7.21 -4.81 2.17
C LYS A 26 -7.16 -4.93 3.68
N PRO A 27 -8.24 -4.56 4.38
CA PRO A 27 -8.36 -4.86 5.80
C PRO A 27 -8.37 -6.37 6.06
N GLY A 28 -7.71 -6.77 7.13
CA GLY A 28 -7.61 -8.17 7.51
C GLY A 28 -7.12 -8.33 8.93
N MET A 29 -6.76 -9.55 9.28
CA MET A 29 -6.25 -9.92 10.58
C MET A 29 -5.02 -10.81 10.45
N VAL A 30 -4.03 -10.58 11.32
CA VAL A 30 -2.94 -11.52 11.55
C VAL A 30 -3.32 -12.42 12.72
N LYS A 31 -3.18 -13.72 12.53
CA LYS A 31 -3.37 -14.71 13.59
C LYS A 31 -2.01 -15.09 14.17
N THR A 32 -1.89 -15.03 15.48
CA THR A 32 -0.79 -15.62 16.24
C THR A 32 -1.27 -16.85 17.02
N ALA A 33 -0.40 -17.47 17.81
CA ALA A 33 -0.76 -18.61 18.66
C ALA A 33 -1.79 -18.21 19.74
N GLU A 34 -1.78 -16.97 20.18
CA GLU A 34 -2.53 -16.49 21.34
C GLU A 34 -3.63 -15.48 21.00
N ASP A 35 -3.57 -14.79 19.83
CA ASP A 35 -4.45 -13.65 19.55
C ASP A 35 -4.64 -13.38 18.05
N PHE A 36 -5.55 -12.44 17.75
CA PHE A 36 -5.77 -11.86 16.43
C PHE A 36 -5.51 -10.36 16.49
N GLN A 37 -4.74 -9.86 15.54
CA GLN A 37 -4.47 -8.43 15.37
C GLN A 37 -5.07 -7.93 14.06
N GLY A 38 -5.97 -6.95 14.15
CA GLY A 38 -6.44 -6.22 12.98
C GLY A 38 -5.29 -5.47 12.30
N MET A 39 -5.24 -5.49 10.98
CA MET A 39 -4.24 -4.81 10.17
C MET A 39 -4.83 -4.41 8.82
N VAL A 40 -4.11 -3.58 8.08
CA VAL A 40 -4.38 -3.29 6.67
C VAL A 40 -3.18 -3.72 5.85
N LEU A 41 -3.42 -4.62 4.91
CA LEU A 41 -2.42 -4.98 3.92
C LEU A 41 -2.41 -3.90 2.84
N LYS A 42 -1.27 -3.26 2.66
CA LYS A 42 -1.04 -2.25 1.62
C LYS A 42 -0.20 -2.87 0.51
N GLY A 43 -0.83 -3.02 -0.64
CA GLY A 43 -0.18 -3.46 -1.86
C GLY A 43 0.42 -2.28 -2.58
N ILE A 44 1.66 -2.42 -2.99
CA ILE A 44 2.43 -1.42 -3.74
C ILE A 44 3.04 -2.06 -4.98
N GLY A 45 3.13 -1.26 -6.05
CA GLY A 45 3.56 -1.69 -7.37
C GLY A 45 5.06 -1.44 -7.62
N PRO A 46 5.53 -1.74 -8.83
CA PRO A 46 6.92 -1.56 -9.21
C PRO A 46 7.36 -0.09 -9.27
N GLU A 47 6.41 0.85 -9.39
CA GLU A 47 6.64 2.29 -9.38
C GLU A 47 6.91 2.87 -7.98
N PHE A 48 6.80 2.07 -6.94
CA PHE A 48 7.01 2.52 -5.55
C PHE A 48 8.38 3.13 -5.33
N ASP A 49 8.43 4.35 -4.78
CA ASP A 49 9.67 4.97 -4.33
C ASP A 49 10.09 4.38 -2.97
N PRO A 50 11.14 3.56 -2.93
CA PRO A 50 11.56 2.90 -1.69
C PRO A 50 12.40 3.80 -0.77
N ALA A 51 12.72 5.04 -1.15
CA ALA A 51 13.70 5.87 -0.44
C ALA A 51 13.32 6.06 1.03
N PHE A 52 12.08 6.48 1.30
CA PHE A 52 11.58 6.69 2.66
C PHE A 52 11.67 5.41 3.51
N PHE A 53 11.18 4.29 3.00
CA PHE A 53 11.19 3.04 3.77
C PHE A 53 12.57 2.42 3.92
N ARG A 54 13.51 2.67 2.99
CA ARG A 54 14.91 2.27 3.14
C ARG A 54 15.59 2.99 4.31
N GLU A 55 15.31 4.27 4.48
CA GLU A 55 15.83 5.06 5.60
C GLU A 55 15.23 4.63 6.94
N HIS A 56 14.01 4.09 6.93
CA HIS A 56 13.28 3.65 8.11
C HIS A 56 13.30 2.12 8.31
N LEU A 57 14.05 1.40 7.51
CA LEU A 57 14.20 -0.05 7.63
C LEU A 57 15.09 -0.37 8.84
N VAL A 58 14.56 -1.19 9.76
CA VAL A 58 15.25 -1.59 10.98
C VAL A 58 15.98 -2.93 10.80
N GLU A 59 15.32 -3.88 10.10
CA GLU A 59 15.87 -5.22 9.85
C GLU A 59 15.42 -5.72 8.47
N GLY A 60 16.24 -6.56 7.85
CA GLY A 60 15.92 -7.22 6.59
C GLY A 60 16.05 -6.34 5.38
N GLU A 61 15.16 -6.53 4.41
CA GLU A 61 15.18 -5.84 3.13
C GLU A 61 13.79 -5.39 2.67
N LEU A 62 13.72 -4.38 1.79
CA LEU A 62 12.54 -4.07 1.02
C LEU A 62 12.57 -4.91 -0.26
N PRO A 63 11.57 -5.79 -0.49
CA PRO A 63 11.50 -6.53 -1.74
C PRO A 63 11.21 -5.61 -2.92
N GLN A 64 11.49 -6.07 -4.13
CA GLN A 64 10.90 -5.46 -5.32
C GLN A 64 9.45 -5.89 -5.37
N PHE A 65 8.55 -4.92 -5.24
CA PHE A 65 7.11 -5.15 -5.28
C PHE A 65 6.62 -5.30 -6.73
N SER A 66 5.54 -6.05 -6.90
CA SER A 66 5.01 -6.41 -8.22
C SER A 66 3.50 -6.20 -8.30
N ASP A 67 3.04 -5.82 -9.49
CA ASP A 67 1.63 -5.73 -9.88
C ASP A 67 1.18 -6.93 -10.74
N THR A 68 2.09 -7.85 -11.07
CA THR A 68 1.83 -9.00 -11.95
C THR A 68 1.98 -10.35 -11.26
N ALA A 69 2.68 -10.42 -10.13
CA ALA A 69 2.91 -11.65 -9.40
C ALA A 69 2.97 -11.41 -7.89
N SER A 70 2.66 -12.44 -7.09
CA SER A 70 2.85 -12.39 -5.65
C SER A 70 4.09 -13.19 -5.23
N SER A 71 4.97 -12.53 -4.48
CA SER A 71 6.11 -13.17 -3.84
C SER A 71 5.76 -13.85 -2.51
N ASN A 72 4.55 -13.60 -1.97
CA ASN A 72 4.13 -13.94 -0.61
C ASN A 72 5.08 -13.38 0.48
N ARG A 73 5.73 -12.26 0.19
CA ARG A 73 6.60 -11.53 1.11
C ARG A 73 5.86 -10.34 1.70
N VAL A 74 6.22 -10.00 2.94
CA VAL A 74 5.61 -8.89 3.65
C VAL A 74 6.67 -8.13 4.45
N VAL A 75 6.54 -6.82 4.50
CA VAL A 75 7.30 -5.93 5.38
C VAL A 75 6.35 -5.42 6.44
N ILE A 76 6.72 -5.57 7.71
CA ILE A 76 5.89 -5.19 8.85
C ILE A 76 6.57 -4.10 9.67
N SER A 77 5.80 -3.39 10.48
CA SER A 77 6.40 -2.44 11.42
C SER A 77 7.02 -3.13 12.63
N LYS A 78 7.98 -2.45 13.26
CA LYS A 78 8.56 -2.88 14.53
C LYS A 78 7.53 -2.91 15.66
N ALA A 79 6.54 -2.01 15.63
CA ALA A 79 5.44 -1.99 16.59
C ALA A 79 4.63 -3.29 16.53
N LEU A 80 4.19 -3.70 15.32
CA LEU A 80 3.47 -4.95 15.12
C LEU A 80 4.35 -6.17 15.40
N ALA A 81 5.61 -6.18 14.97
CA ALA A 81 6.54 -7.27 15.24
C ALA A 81 6.70 -7.50 16.75
N THR A 82 6.88 -6.43 17.52
CA THR A 82 6.99 -6.50 18.98
C THR A 82 5.71 -6.98 19.64
N LYS A 83 4.57 -6.39 19.24
CA LYS A 83 3.25 -6.70 19.80
C LYS A 83 2.88 -8.19 19.59
N LEU A 84 3.17 -8.73 18.41
CA LEU A 84 2.84 -10.09 18.03
C LEU A 84 3.98 -11.10 18.25
N ARG A 85 5.09 -10.65 18.81
CA ARG A 85 6.32 -11.45 19.08
C ARG A 85 6.87 -12.11 17.81
N LEU A 86 6.79 -11.40 16.69
CA LEU A 86 7.26 -11.83 15.37
C LEU A 86 8.69 -11.34 15.11
N LYS A 87 9.40 -12.09 14.28
CA LYS A 87 10.79 -11.81 13.90
C LYS A 87 10.95 -11.85 12.38
N LEU A 88 12.05 -11.29 11.90
CA LEU A 88 12.46 -11.44 10.51
C LEU A 88 12.57 -12.93 10.13
N GLY A 89 12.01 -13.28 8.97
CA GLY A 89 11.97 -14.66 8.47
C GLY A 89 10.75 -15.49 8.93
N ASP A 90 10.03 -15.04 9.95
CA ASP A 90 8.80 -15.73 10.38
C ASP A 90 7.75 -15.72 9.29
N LYS A 91 6.88 -16.74 9.33
CA LYS A 91 5.68 -16.82 8.49
C LYS A 91 4.47 -16.46 9.32
N ILE A 92 3.63 -15.57 8.79
CA ILE A 92 2.38 -15.14 9.39
C ILE A 92 1.19 -15.66 8.59
N ASP A 93 0.15 -16.10 9.27
CA ASP A 93 -1.13 -16.42 8.68
C ASP A 93 -2.05 -15.20 8.79
N THR A 94 -2.50 -14.72 7.63
CA THR A 94 -3.38 -13.56 7.50
C THR A 94 -4.73 -13.97 6.98
N TYR A 95 -5.79 -13.36 7.49
CA TYR A 95 -7.17 -13.68 7.17
C TYR A 95 -7.91 -12.43 6.71
N TYR A 96 -8.67 -12.59 5.63
CA TYR A 96 -9.46 -11.53 5.00
C TYR A 96 -10.89 -12.01 4.87
N ILE A 97 -11.83 -11.17 5.29
CA ILE A 97 -13.27 -11.46 5.24
C ILE A 97 -13.86 -10.63 4.09
N GLN A 98 -14.50 -11.30 3.17
CA GLN A 98 -15.31 -10.74 2.12
C GLN A 98 -16.55 -11.63 1.97
N ASP A 99 -16.89 -12.12 0.80
CA ASP A 99 -17.94 -13.15 0.64
C ASP A 99 -17.52 -14.47 1.28
N ASP A 100 -16.22 -14.79 1.19
CA ASP A 100 -15.57 -15.94 1.80
C ASP A 100 -14.38 -15.51 2.66
N ILE A 101 -13.99 -16.37 3.61
CA ILE A 101 -12.75 -16.19 4.37
C ILE A 101 -11.58 -16.64 3.52
N ARG A 102 -10.66 -15.72 3.25
CA ARG A 102 -9.44 -15.97 2.51
C ARG A 102 -8.24 -15.93 3.45
N ALA A 103 -7.45 -16.99 3.44
CA ALA A 103 -6.20 -17.04 4.19
C ALA A 103 -4.99 -16.92 3.26
N ARG A 104 -3.93 -16.25 3.75
CA ARG A 104 -2.63 -16.21 3.09
C ARG A 104 -1.54 -16.41 4.13
N ARG A 105 -0.50 -17.10 3.71
CA ARG A 105 0.73 -17.24 4.50
C ARG A 105 1.81 -16.41 3.87
N LEU A 106 2.28 -15.41 4.62
CA LEU A 106 3.28 -14.44 4.17
C LEU A 106 4.55 -14.56 4.99
N GLN A 107 5.70 -14.40 4.35
CA GLN A 107 7.00 -14.39 5.01
C GLN A 107 7.45 -12.96 5.29
N ILE A 108 7.83 -12.69 6.53
CA ILE A 108 8.40 -11.40 6.94
C ILE A 108 9.82 -11.29 6.39
N VAL A 109 10.06 -10.33 5.49
CA VAL A 109 11.36 -10.09 4.88
C VAL A 109 11.99 -8.77 5.27
N GLY A 110 11.21 -7.89 5.91
CA GLY A 110 11.69 -6.60 6.40
C GLY A 110 10.86 -6.11 7.58
N ILE A 111 11.50 -5.32 8.43
CA ILE A 111 10.88 -4.65 9.58
C ILE A 111 11.22 -3.17 9.49
N TYR A 112 10.21 -2.32 9.46
CA TYR A 112 10.34 -0.87 9.37
C TYR A 112 9.85 -0.15 10.64
N GLN A 113 10.26 1.11 10.83
CA GLN A 113 9.78 1.99 11.89
C GLN A 113 9.73 3.43 11.39
N THR A 114 8.52 3.94 11.08
CA THR A 114 8.35 5.31 10.58
C THR A 114 8.26 6.34 11.68
N ASN A 115 7.95 5.93 12.91
CA ASN A 115 7.60 6.76 14.06
C ASN A 115 6.24 7.48 13.92
N PHE A 116 5.44 7.13 12.90
CA PHE A 116 4.03 7.52 12.79
C PHE A 116 3.20 6.38 13.38
N SER A 117 2.76 6.55 14.63
CA SER A 117 2.11 5.48 15.41
C SER A 117 0.89 4.89 14.70
N GLU A 118 0.07 5.69 14.05
CA GLU A 118 -1.12 5.23 13.33
C GLU A 118 -0.73 4.32 12.16
N TYR A 119 0.30 4.70 11.42
CA TYR A 119 0.81 3.90 10.31
C TYR A 119 1.47 2.62 10.80
N ASP A 120 2.38 2.74 11.77
CA ASP A 120 3.17 1.62 12.30
C ASP A 120 2.30 0.56 13.01
N ASN A 121 1.13 0.94 13.54
CA ASN A 121 0.21 -0.01 14.19
C ASN A 121 -0.76 -0.71 13.24
N LEU A 122 -0.83 -0.29 11.98
CA LEU A 122 -1.88 -0.72 11.07
C LEU A 122 -1.38 -1.40 9.80
N PHE A 123 -0.34 -0.83 9.13
CA PHE A 123 0.00 -1.23 7.78
C PHE A 123 1.08 -2.31 7.69
N LEU A 124 0.82 -3.28 6.80
CA LEU A 124 1.78 -4.26 6.31
C LEU A 124 1.96 -4.02 4.80
N LEU A 125 3.21 -4.01 4.31
CA LEU A 125 3.51 -3.75 2.89
C LEU A 125 3.76 -5.06 2.14
N THR A 126 3.16 -5.19 0.97
CA THR A 126 3.31 -6.37 0.09
C THR A 126 3.10 -6.00 -1.38
N ASP A 127 3.12 -7.00 -2.26
CA ASP A 127 2.86 -6.84 -3.69
C ASP A 127 1.44 -6.32 -3.97
N LEU A 128 1.32 -5.34 -4.86
CA LEU A 128 0.04 -4.83 -5.37
C LEU A 128 -0.83 -5.95 -5.93
N TYR A 129 -0.21 -6.86 -6.69
CA TYR A 129 -0.90 -8.02 -7.26
C TYR A 129 -1.63 -8.85 -6.21
N LEU A 130 -1.00 -9.14 -5.06
CA LEU A 130 -1.61 -9.93 -4.00
C LEU A 130 -2.88 -9.25 -3.47
N VAL A 131 -2.81 -7.95 -3.21
CA VAL A 131 -3.94 -7.19 -2.65
C VAL A 131 -5.08 -7.10 -3.65
N ASN A 132 -4.78 -6.86 -4.93
CA ASN A 132 -5.79 -6.83 -5.99
C ASN A 132 -6.50 -8.18 -6.15
N ARG A 133 -5.76 -9.30 -6.06
CA ARG A 133 -6.34 -10.65 -6.05
C ARG A 133 -7.23 -10.91 -4.83
N LEU A 134 -6.88 -10.38 -3.67
CA LEU A 134 -7.71 -10.48 -2.47
C LEU A 134 -9.00 -9.66 -2.60
N ASN A 135 -8.96 -8.55 -3.31
CA ASN A 135 -10.11 -7.69 -3.59
C ASN A 135 -11.00 -8.20 -4.74
N ASN A 136 -10.60 -9.24 -5.48
CA ASN A 136 -11.22 -9.67 -6.74
C ASN A 136 -11.18 -8.60 -7.83
N TRP A 137 -10.18 -7.75 -7.82
CA TRP A 137 -10.04 -6.67 -8.78
C TRP A 137 -9.38 -7.13 -10.07
N GLU A 138 -9.78 -6.50 -11.16
CA GLU A 138 -9.16 -6.65 -12.47
C GLU A 138 -7.82 -5.89 -12.55
N PRO A 139 -6.97 -6.21 -13.54
CA PRO A 139 -5.77 -5.43 -13.79
C PRO A 139 -6.07 -3.94 -13.98
N GLY A 140 -5.32 -3.10 -13.27
CA GLY A 140 -5.47 -1.65 -13.29
C GLY A 140 -6.44 -1.07 -12.26
N GLN A 141 -7.27 -1.91 -11.61
CA GLN A 141 -8.03 -1.44 -10.44
C GLN A 141 -7.13 -1.32 -9.21
N VAL A 142 -7.26 -0.23 -8.48
CA VAL A 142 -6.50 0.07 -7.27
C VAL A 142 -7.36 0.86 -6.28
N SER A 143 -6.92 0.99 -5.05
CA SER A 143 -7.58 1.86 -4.06
C SER A 143 -7.38 3.33 -4.38
N GLY A 144 -6.22 3.68 -4.96
CA GLY A 144 -5.90 5.06 -5.31
C GLY A 144 -4.46 5.22 -5.78
N ALA A 145 -4.08 6.48 -5.96
CA ALA A 145 -2.71 6.90 -6.21
C ALA A 145 -2.22 7.80 -5.07
N GLU A 146 -0.98 7.62 -4.67
CA GLU A 146 -0.27 8.50 -3.75
C GLU A 146 0.63 9.43 -4.55
N LEU A 147 0.61 10.70 -4.17
CA LEU A 147 1.41 11.74 -4.79
C LEU A 147 2.48 12.21 -3.80
N GLN A 148 3.73 12.26 -4.25
CA GLN A 148 4.78 12.98 -3.56
C GLN A 148 4.91 14.37 -4.17
N VAL A 149 4.82 15.41 -3.35
CA VAL A 149 5.01 16.78 -3.79
C VAL A 149 6.44 17.26 -3.53
N ARG A 150 6.90 18.26 -4.28
CA ARG A 150 8.23 18.85 -4.13
C ARG A 150 8.29 19.84 -2.97
N ASP A 151 7.18 20.52 -2.71
CA ASP A 151 7.04 21.55 -1.70
C ASP A 151 5.82 21.29 -0.82
N TYR A 152 6.06 20.86 0.40
CA TYR A 152 5.01 20.56 1.35
C TYR A 152 4.32 21.79 1.93
N ASP A 153 4.95 22.96 1.86
CA ASP A 153 4.34 24.21 2.33
C ASP A 153 3.17 24.64 1.43
N ARG A 154 3.14 24.13 0.19
CA ARG A 154 2.06 24.36 -0.77
C ARG A 154 1.10 23.17 -0.92
N LEU A 155 1.15 22.19 -0.03
CA LEU A 155 0.39 20.96 -0.14
C LEU A 155 -1.12 21.18 -0.31
N GLU A 156 -1.71 22.08 0.48
CA GLU A 156 -3.14 22.38 0.40
C GLU A 156 -3.52 22.97 -0.96
N GLU A 157 -2.76 23.96 -1.44
CA GLU A 157 -2.98 24.61 -2.75
C GLU A 157 -2.92 23.58 -3.88
N ILE A 158 -1.88 22.74 -3.89
CA ILE A 158 -1.67 21.68 -4.89
C ILE A 158 -2.81 20.66 -4.86
N THR A 159 -3.22 20.26 -3.66
CA THR A 159 -4.34 19.33 -3.48
C THR A 159 -5.64 19.89 -4.06
N TYR A 160 -5.97 21.14 -3.76
CA TYR A 160 -7.18 21.78 -4.31
C TYR A 160 -7.12 21.92 -5.83
N GLN A 161 -5.96 22.25 -6.40
CA GLN A 161 -5.80 22.38 -7.84
C GLN A 161 -6.00 21.02 -8.53
N ILE A 162 -5.34 19.98 -8.06
CA ILE A 162 -5.46 18.63 -8.63
C ILE A 162 -6.90 18.11 -8.49
N ALA A 163 -7.52 18.28 -7.32
CA ALA A 163 -8.90 17.87 -7.10
C ALA A 163 -9.87 18.61 -8.06
N ALA A 164 -9.69 19.91 -8.28
CA ALA A 164 -10.52 20.69 -9.20
C ALA A 164 -10.34 20.25 -10.66
N ASP A 165 -9.13 19.86 -11.06
CA ASP A 165 -8.84 19.40 -12.42
C ASP A 165 -9.34 17.97 -12.68
N LEU A 166 -9.45 17.16 -11.62
CA LEU A 166 -10.01 15.81 -11.68
C LEU A 166 -11.53 15.78 -11.45
N ASP A 167 -12.14 16.88 -11.00
CA ASP A 167 -13.57 16.97 -10.73
C ASP A 167 -14.39 16.64 -11.98
N GLY A 168 -15.31 15.70 -11.85
CA GLY A 168 -16.13 15.20 -12.97
C GLY A 168 -15.40 14.29 -13.95
N MET A 169 -14.16 13.91 -13.67
CA MET A 169 -13.50 12.82 -14.40
C MET A 169 -13.87 11.48 -13.75
N GLU A 170 -14.38 10.57 -14.56
CA GLU A 170 -14.76 9.23 -14.13
C GLU A 170 -13.82 8.18 -14.73
N ASP A 171 -13.64 7.09 -14.01
CA ASP A 171 -12.96 5.91 -14.52
C ASP A 171 -13.89 5.10 -15.46
N ARG A 172 -13.37 4.00 -16.04
CA ARG A 172 -14.15 3.15 -16.96
C ARG A 172 -15.37 2.46 -16.31
N TYR A 173 -15.52 2.53 -15.01
CA TYR A 173 -16.65 1.99 -14.26
C TYR A 173 -17.61 3.08 -13.78
N GLY A 174 -17.33 4.35 -14.10
CA GLY A 174 -18.13 5.49 -13.67
C GLY A 174 -17.87 5.88 -12.20
N GLU A 175 -16.69 5.58 -11.68
CA GLU A 175 -16.23 6.01 -10.35
C GLU A 175 -15.40 7.30 -10.49
N ASP A 176 -15.72 8.30 -9.69
CA ASP A 176 -14.99 9.56 -9.65
C ASP A 176 -13.55 9.37 -9.12
N TYR A 177 -12.62 10.19 -9.61
CA TYR A 177 -11.23 10.19 -9.14
C TYR A 177 -11.02 10.99 -7.86
N CYS A 178 -11.95 11.84 -7.48
CA CYS A 178 -11.92 12.66 -6.27
C CYS A 178 -13.21 12.57 -5.47
#